data_93abc9254755d41ce2e11bbbad774abe
#
_entry.id   93abc9254755d41ce2e11bbbad774abe
#
_cell.length_a   1.000
_cell.length_b   1.000
_cell.length_c   1.000
_cell.angle_alpha   90.00
_cell.angle_beta   90.00
_cell.angle_gamma   90.00
#
_symmetry.space_group_name_H-M   'P 1'
#
loop_
_entity.id
_entity.type
_entity.pdbx_description
1 polymer ?
#
loop_
_entity_poly.entity_id
_entity_poly.type
_entity_poly.pdbx_seq_one_letter_code
_entity_poly.pdbx_strand_id
1 'polypeptide(L)'
;MENVLERTTWQKIKWWLNFITTIIMNSIIVILVLIGILFLAYYIDVTKNVNSGHWEPPLFGAYVIVSPSMVPTIKVQDAILIKRTDDLKVGDICTYFSRNPKYPGKMITHRIVGTNIDSTGNKVYIFKGDNNYSADELAVSKDQIYGKVIMKIPKIGYIQYFLSQAYGWIIAIVVPCVGIITFDIMKLVKNMSTKKKKRYRDEK
;
A
#
# COMPACT_ATOMS: atom_id res chain seq x y z
N MET A 1 37.67 -43.13 -16.99
CA MET A 1 38.02 -42.08 -16.02
C MET A 1 37.32 -40.83 -16.45
N GLU A 2 36.25 -40.52 -15.77
CA GLU A 2 35.29 -39.48 -16.11
C GLU A 2 35.85 -38.13 -15.70
N ASN A 3 36.15 -37.28 -16.69
CA ASN A 3 36.52 -35.90 -16.44
C ASN A 3 35.33 -35.15 -15.84
N VAL A 4 35.27 -35.13 -14.53
CA VAL A 4 34.43 -34.18 -13.80
C VAL A 4 35.01 -32.78 -14.10
N LEU A 5 34.44 -32.15 -15.13
CA LEU A 5 34.76 -30.75 -15.46
C LEU A 5 34.39 -29.89 -14.27
N GLU A 6 35.36 -29.52 -13.44
CA GLU A 6 35.17 -28.49 -12.42
C GLU A 6 34.62 -27.24 -13.09
N ARG A 7 33.39 -26.87 -12.70
CA ARG A 7 32.80 -25.60 -13.17
C ARG A 7 33.73 -24.47 -12.81
N THR A 8 34.18 -23.72 -13.82
CA THR A 8 35.00 -22.54 -13.57
C THR A 8 34.31 -21.61 -12.60
N THR A 9 35.05 -20.84 -11.82
CA THR A 9 34.52 -19.90 -10.80
C THR A 9 33.42 -18.99 -11.39
N TRP A 10 33.59 -18.59 -12.66
CA TRP A 10 32.58 -17.81 -13.41
C TRP A 10 31.26 -18.55 -13.66
N GLN A 11 31.32 -19.85 -13.93
CA GLN A 11 30.12 -20.67 -14.13
C GLN A 11 29.36 -20.87 -12.81
N LYS A 12 30.08 -21.00 -11.68
CA LYS A 12 29.48 -21.06 -10.35
C LYS A 12 28.78 -19.73 -10.01
N ILE A 13 29.44 -18.59 -10.25
CA ILE A 13 28.85 -17.26 -10.04
C ILE A 13 27.59 -17.05 -10.90
N LYS A 14 27.63 -17.40 -12.18
CA LYS A 14 26.45 -17.30 -13.08
C LYS A 14 25.29 -18.17 -12.62
N TRP A 15 25.57 -19.37 -12.15
CA TRP A 15 24.56 -20.29 -11.64
C TRP A 15 23.89 -19.70 -10.36
N TRP A 16 24.68 -19.17 -9.44
CA TRP A 16 24.16 -18.52 -8.24
C TRP A 16 23.34 -17.27 -8.57
N LEU A 17 23.77 -16.45 -9.49
CA LEU A 17 23.02 -15.27 -9.93
C LEU A 17 21.67 -15.68 -10.55
N ASN A 18 21.64 -16.67 -11.43
CA ASN A 18 20.39 -17.16 -12.00
C ASN A 18 19.47 -17.79 -10.94
N PHE A 19 20.04 -18.51 -9.98
CA PHE A 19 19.26 -19.09 -8.88
C PHE A 19 18.63 -18.01 -8.02
N ILE A 20 19.38 -16.99 -7.61
CA ILE A 20 18.89 -15.86 -6.83
C ILE A 20 17.80 -15.08 -7.60
N THR A 21 18.03 -14.77 -8.87
CA THR A 21 17.02 -14.08 -9.70
C THR A 21 15.74 -14.88 -9.85
N THR A 22 15.84 -16.20 -10.01
CA THR A 22 14.66 -17.08 -10.09
C THR A 22 13.87 -17.06 -8.77
N ILE A 23 14.57 -17.14 -7.62
CA ILE A 23 13.90 -17.03 -6.31
C ILE A 23 13.21 -15.68 -6.15
N ILE A 24 13.89 -14.59 -6.48
CA ILE A 24 13.31 -13.23 -6.39
C ILE A 24 12.07 -13.13 -7.28
N MET A 25 12.14 -13.56 -8.52
CA MET A 25 11.01 -13.51 -9.45
C MET A 25 9.81 -14.33 -8.96
N ASN A 26 10.06 -15.56 -8.50
CA ASN A 26 8.99 -16.41 -7.94
C ASN A 26 8.39 -15.79 -6.68
N SER A 27 9.21 -15.20 -5.81
CA SER A 27 8.73 -14.50 -4.61
C SER A 27 7.84 -13.30 -4.96
N ILE A 28 8.21 -12.53 -5.98
CA ILE A 28 7.40 -11.41 -6.49
C ILE A 28 6.05 -11.92 -6.99
N ILE A 29 6.03 -13.00 -7.78
CA ILE A 29 4.77 -13.58 -8.28
C ILE A 29 3.87 -14.02 -7.12
N VAL A 30 4.43 -14.72 -6.12
CA VAL A 30 3.66 -15.15 -4.93
C VAL A 30 3.09 -13.95 -4.18
N ILE A 31 3.88 -12.89 -3.98
CA ILE A 31 3.43 -11.67 -3.33
C ILE A 31 2.29 -11.01 -4.12
N LEU A 32 2.40 -10.93 -5.45
CA LEU A 32 1.36 -10.36 -6.29
C LEU A 32 0.06 -11.17 -6.24
N VAL A 33 0.15 -12.50 -6.22
CA VAL A 33 -1.02 -13.38 -6.05
C VAL A 33 -1.68 -13.17 -4.69
N LEU A 34 -0.89 -13.09 -3.61
CA LEU A 34 -1.42 -12.82 -2.27
C LEU A 34 -2.10 -11.45 -2.19
N ILE A 35 -1.51 -10.42 -2.78
CA ILE A 35 -2.12 -9.09 -2.89
C ILE A 35 -3.43 -9.16 -3.66
N GLY A 36 -3.48 -9.89 -4.79
CA GLY A 36 -4.71 -10.10 -5.57
C GLY A 36 -5.81 -10.77 -4.76
N ILE A 37 -5.49 -11.80 -3.98
CA ILE A 37 -6.44 -12.48 -3.09
C ILE A 37 -6.97 -11.52 -2.01
N LEU A 38 -6.09 -10.70 -1.41
CA LEU A 38 -6.51 -9.70 -0.42
C LEU A 38 -7.45 -8.65 -1.03
N PHE A 39 -7.15 -8.16 -2.24
CA PHE A 39 -8.04 -7.25 -2.96
C PHE A 39 -9.39 -7.89 -3.29
N LEU A 40 -9.41 -9.14 -3.70
CA LEU A 40 -10.64 -9.88 -3.98
C LEU A 40 -11.48 -10.06 -2.71
N ALA A 41 -10.85 -10.43 -1.60
CA ALA A 41 -11.53 -10.55 -0.30
C ALA A 41 -12.12 -9.21 0.16
N TYR A 42 -11.36 -8.12 0.02
CA TYR A 42 -11.83 -6.76 0.29
C TYR A 42 -13.02 -6.37 -0.60
N TYR A 43 -12.94 -6.65 -1.92
CA TYR A 43 -14.03 -6.37 -2.86
C TYR A 43 -15.30 -7.13 -2.50
N ILE A 44 -15.19 -8.41 -2.11
CA ILE A 44 -16.33 -9.23 -1.68
C ILE A 44 -16.96 -8.67 -0.40
N ASP A 45 -16.15 -8.24 0.58
CA ASP A 45 -16.63 -7.63 1.81
C ASP A 45 -17.42 -6.34 1.54
N VAL A 46 -16.85 -5.44 0.73
CA VAL A 46 -17.50 -4.18 0.34
C VAL A 46 -18.82 -4.42 -0.40
N THR A 47 -18.82 -5.35 -1.39
CA THR A 47 -20.05 -5.63 -2.18
C THR A 47 -21.15 -6.27 -1.35
N LYS A 48 -20.83 -7.14 -0.41
CA LYS A 48 -21.81 -7.71 0.53
C LYS A 48 -22.46 -6.61 1.36
N ASN A 49 -21.66 -5.69 1.90
CA ASN A 49 -22.15 -4.59 2.74
C ASN A 49 -23.04 -3.62 1.95
N VAL A 50 -22.66 -3.28 0.73
CA VAL A 50 -23.48 -2.43 -0.16
C VAL A 50 -24.83 -3.09 -0.49
N ASN A 51 -24.82 -4.39 -0.81
CA ASN A 51 -26.03 -5.12 -1.20
C ASN A 51 -26.97 -5.39 -0.02
N SER A 52 -26.48 -5.42 1.22
CA SER A 52 -27.32 -5.64 2.41
C SER A 52 -28.13 -4.39 2.82
N GLY A 53 -27.92 -3.25 2.18
CA GLY A 53 -28.57 -1.98 2.55
C GLY A 53 -28.12 -1.39 3.89
N HIS A 54 -27.26 -2.10 4.62
CA HIS A 54 -26.62 -1.62 5.85
C HIS A 54 -25.19 -1.23 5.50
N TRP A 55 -24.94 0.07 5.47
CA TRP A 55 -23.62 0.57 5.17
C TRP A 55 -22.72 0.43 6.41
N GLU A 56 -21.96 -0.63 6.47
CA GLU A 56 -20.91 -0.81 7.47
C GLU A 56 -19.53 -0.56 6.85
N PRO A 57 -18.64 0.18 7.55
CA PRO A 57 -17.28 0.35 7.06
C PRO A 57 -16.58 -1.01 6.95
N PRO A 58 -15.71 -1.20 5.94
CA PRO A 58 -14.97 -2.45 5.79
C PRO A 58 -14.13 -2.77 7.04
N LEU A 59 -13.86 -4.06 7.27
CA LEU A 59 -13.09 -4.52 8.44
C LEU A 59 -11.74 -3.81 8.56
N PHE A 60 -11.09 -3.55 7.42
CA PHE A 60 -9.85 -2.80 7.34
C PHE A 60 -9.97 -1.66 6.32
N GLY A 61 -9.35 -0.53 6.61
CA GLY A 61 -9.25 0.60 5.70
C GLY A 61 -7.84 1.19 5.72
N ALA A 62 -7.42 1.74 4.58
CA ALA A 62 -6.15 2.43 4.47
C ALA A 62 -6.36 3.86 3.98
N TYR A 63 -5.74 4.83 4.64
CA TYR A 63 -5.88 6.25 4.33
C TYR A 63 -4.54 6.95 4.36
N VAL A 64 -4.36 7.94 3.48
CA VAL A 64 -3.21 8.84 3.52
C VAL A 64 -3.61 10.13 4.23
N ILE A 65 -2.79 10.55 5.18
CA ILE A 65 -3.01 11.78 5.94
C ILE A 65 -2.58 13.00 5.12
N VAL A 66 -3.51 13.91 4.92
CA VAL A 66 -3.31 15.11 4.09
C VAL A 66 -3.25 16.41 4.89
N SER A 67 -3.52 16.36 6.19
CA SER A 67 -3.51 17.55 7.08
C SER A 67 -2.55 17.37 8.25
N PRO A 68 -2.02 18.46 8.83
CA PRO A 68 -1.07 18.39 9.95
C PRO A 68 -1.73 18.25 11.32
N SER A 69 -3.05 18.02 11.41
CA SER A 69 -3.80 18.01 12.68
C SER A 69 -3.33 16.96 13.69
N MET A 70 -2.64 15.92 13.23
CA MET A 70 -2.15 14.82 14.09
C MET A 70 -0.63 14.86 14.32
N VAL A 71 0.05 15.92 13.93
CA VAL A 71 1.49 16.11 14.22
C VAL A 71 1.69 16.28 15.72
N PRO A 72 2.73 15.69 16.34
CA PRO A 72 3.82 14.92 15.71
C PRO A 72 3.53 13.43 15.50
N THR A 73 2.42 12.92 16.04
CA THR A 73 2.11 11.47 16.08
C THR A 73 1.97 10.88 14.67
N ILE A 74 1.19 11.54 13.82
CA ILE A 74 1.01 11.18 12.42
C ILE A 74 1.26 12.43 11.58
N LYS A 75 2.15 12.32 10.60
CA LYS A 75 2.55 13.43 9.74
C LYS A 75 1.78 13.42 8.41
N VAL A 76 1.78 14.56 7.74
CA VAL A 76 1.27 14.65 6.36
C VAL A 76 2.04 13.66 5.47
N GLN A 77 1.33 12.99 4.57
CA GLN A 77 1.82 11.92 3.69
C GLN A 77 2.20 10.61 4.40
N ASP A 78 1.92 10.45 5.70
CA ASP A 78 1.90 9.13 6.31
C ASP A 78 0.64 8.38 5.86
N ALA A 79 0.75 7.08 5.62
CA ALA A 79 -0.41 6.20 5.47
C ALA A 79 -0.74 5.55 6.81
N ILE A 80 -2.03 5.39 7.06
CA ILE A 80 -2.53 4.68 8.24
C ILE A 80 -3.36 3.48 7.80
N LEU A 81 -3.26 2.40 8.55
CA LEU A 81 -4.16 1.26 8.46
C LEU A 81 -5.10 1.33 9.67
N ILE A 82 -6.39 1.28 9.40
CA ILE A 82 -7.42 1.24 10.43
C ILE A 82 -8.09 -0.13 10.46
N LYS A 83 -8.58 -0.51 11.63
CA LYS A 83 -9.40 -1.71 11.82
C LYS A 83 -10.71 -1.32 12.51
N ARG A 84 -11.84 -1.78 11.95
CA ARG A 84 -13.15 -1.65 12.61
C ARG A 84 -13.11 -2.44 13.92
N THR A 85 -13.55 -1.80 15.01
CA THR A 85 -13.61 -2.41 16.34
C THR A 85 -14.68 -1.72 17.19
N ASP A 86 -15.23 -2.48 18.11
CA ASP A 86 -16.15 -1.99 19.12
C ASP A 86 -15.43 -1.56 20.41
N ASP A 87 -14.20 -2.02 20.62
CA ASP A 87 -13.37 -1.65 21.77
C ASP A 87 -12.64 -0.33 21.53
N LEU A 88 -13.38 0.77 21.79
CA LEU A 88 -12.87 2.14 21.65
C LEU A 88 -12.68 2.77 23.03
N LYS A 89 -11.47 3.28 23.27
CA LYS A 89 -11.02 3.87 24.54
C LYS A 89 -10.49 5.28 24.34
N VAL A 90 -10.56 6.08 25.40
CA VAL A 90 -9.85 7.36 25.44
C VAL A 90 -8.36 7.13 25.21
N GLY A 91 -7.76 7.95 24.35
CA GLY A 91 -6.39 7.80 23.88
C GLY A 91 -6.25 7.10 22.50
N ASP A 92 -7.25 6.36 22.06
CA ASP A 92 -7.24 5.72 20.73
C ASP A 92 -7.30 6.75 19.61
N ILE A 93 -6.56 6.52 18.55
CA ILE A 93 -6.65 7.30 17.31
C ILE A 93 -7.60 6.58 16.37
N CYS A 94 -8.67 7.27 15.94
CA CYS A 94 -9.65 6.68 15.06
C CYS A 94 -9.93 7.58 13.86
N THR A 95 -10.35 6.95 12.77
CA THR A 95 -10.87 7.65 11.60
C THR A 95 -12.39 7.59 11.61
N TYR A 96 -13.03 8.72 11.43
CA TYR A 96 -14.47 8.84 11.42
C TYR A 96 -14.98 9.73 10.28
N PHE A 97 -16.22 9.54 9.89
CA PHE A 97 -16.92 10.35 8.90
C PHE A 97 -17.50 11.60 9.55
N SER A 98 -17.11 12.77 9.08
CA SER A 98 -17.57 14.04 9.62
C SER A 98 -18.99 14.38 9.15
N ARG A 99 -19.89 14.63 10.10
CA ARG A 99 -21.21 15.26 9.88
C ARG A 99 -21.18 16.77 10.11
N ASN A 100 -20.02 17.35 10.40
CA ASN A 100 -19.88 18.79 10.59
C ASN A 100 -20.12 19.52 9.26
N PRO A 101 -21.04 20.51 9.20
CA PRO A 101 -21.31 21.30 7.99
C PRO A 101 -20.06 22.01 7.43
N LYS A 102 -19.06 22.29 8.27
CA LYS A 102 -17.78 22.89 7.81
C LYS A 102 -16.92 21.89 7.02
N TYR A 103 -17.10 20.58 7.25
CA TYR A 103 -16.30 19.52 6.62
C TYR A 103 -17.21 18.39 6.15
N PRO A 104 -18.19 18.67 5.28
CA PRO A 104 -19.19 17.69 4.89
C PRO A 104 -18.54 16.51 4.17
N GLY A 105 -18.83 15.30 4.62
CA GLY A 105 -18.39 14.08 3.95
C GLY A 105 -16.89 13.77 4.04
N LYS A 106 -16.13 14.49 4.89
CA LYS A 106 -14.69 14.25 5.04
C LYS A 106 -14.42 13.14 6.05
N MET A 107 -13.42 12.31 5.71
CA MET A 107 -12.82 11.37 6.66
C MET A 107 -11.79 12.12 7.50
N ILE A 108 -11.99 12.12 8.82
CA ILE A 108 -11.12 12.80 9.79
C ILE A 108 -10.48 11.74 10.67
N THR A 109 -9.18 11.90 10.93
CA THR A 109 -8.42 11.02 11.84
C THR A 109 -7.95 11.85 13.02
N HIS A 110 -8.51 11.60 14.18
CA HIS A 110 -8.16 12.30 15.42
C HIS A 110 -8.11 11.33 16.60
N ARG A 111 -7.72 11.82 17.77
CA ARG A 111 -7.63 11.06 19.01
C ARG A 111 -8.90 11.23 19.84
N ILE A 112 -9.39 10.14 20.42
CA ILE A 112 -10.45 10.16 21.42
C ILE A 112 -9.87 10.78 22.71
N VAL A 113 -10.40 11.94 23.10
CA VAL A 113 -10.00 12.65 24.34
C VAL A 113 -11.03 12.55 25.44
N GLY A 114 -12.24 12.10 25.14
CA GLY A 114 -13.31 11.89 26.10
C GLY A 114 -14.48 11.14 25.50
N THR A 115 -15.43 10.82 26.35
CA THR A 115 -16.73 10.24 25.96
C THR A 115 -17.84 10.96 26.69
N ASN A 116 -19.00 11.03 26.08
CA ASN A 116 -20.22 11.59 26.66
C ASN A 116 -21.43 10.72 26.33
N ILE A 117 -22.60 11.04 26.86
CA ILE A 117 -23.88 10.43 26.53
C ILE A 117 -24.73 11.51 25.85
N ASP A 118 -25.26 11.20 24.67
CA ASP A 118 -26.14 12.12 23.95
C ASP A 118 -27.57 12.19 24.58
N SER A 119 -28.42 13.04 24.03
CA SER A 119 -29.81 13.21 24.50
C SER A 119 -30.67 11.94 24.31
N THR A 120 -30.21 10.96 23.53
CA THR A 120 -30.91 9.69 23.30
C THR A 120 -30.36 8.55 24.15
N GLY A 121 -29.39 8.82 25.02
CA GLY A 121 -28.76 7.83 25.90
C GLY A 121 -27.62 7.04 25.23
N ASN A 122 -27.20 7.39 24.02
CA ASN A 122 -26.13 6.71 23.32
C ASN A 122 -24.77 7.30 23.68
N LYS A 123 -23.78 6.42 23.75
CA LYS A 123 -22.39 6.83 23.96
C LYS A 123 -21.84 7.54 22.72
N VAL A 124 -21.29 8.73 22.90
CA VAL A 124 -20.61 9.53 21.89
C VAL A 124 -19.17 9.81 22.30
N TYR A 125 -18.32 10.05 21.32
CA TYR A 125 -16.88 10.23 21.50
C TYR A 125 -16.48 11.65 21.16
N ILE A 126 -15.63 12.23 22.00
CA ILE A 126 -15.05 13.56 21.82
C ILE A 126 -13.67 13.38 21.23
N PHE A 127 -13.45 13.94 20.06
CA PHE A 127 -12.20 13.83 19.33
C PHE A 127 -11.40 15.13 19.38
N LYS A 128 -10.08 15.00 19.24
CA LYS A 128 -9.14 16.13 19.12
C LYS A 128 -7.95 15.72 18.29
N GLY A 129 -7.56 16.56 17.34
CA GLY A 129 -6.25 16.42 16.67
C GLY A 129 -5.12 16.70 17.64
N ASP A 130 -4.04 15.91 17.58
CA ASP A 130 -2.88 16.07 18.49
C ASP A 130 -2.24 17.46 18.38
N ASN A 131 -2.36 18.10 17.20
CA ASN A 131 -1.86 19.45 16.92
C ASN A 131 -2.95 20.54 16.99
N ASN A 132 -4.16 20.21 17.39
CA ASN A 132 -5.24 21.20 17.49
C ASN A 132 -5.28 21.83 18.89
N TYR A 133 -5.67 23.08 18.98
CA TYR A 133 -5.83 23.78 20.27
C TYR A 133 -7.07 23.27 21.05
N SER A 134 -8.18 23.01 20.35
CA SER A 134 -9.45 22.60 20.92
C SER A 134 -9.89 21.22 20.41
N ALA A 135 -10.81 20.60 21.14
CA ALA A 135 -11.53 19.43 20.67
C ALA A 135 -12.39 19.77 19.44
N ASP A 136 -12.78 18.74 18.70
CA ASP A 136 -13.69 18.87 17.57
C ASP A 136 -15.06 19.37 18.05
N GLU A 137 -15.71 20.22 17.24
CA GLU A 137 -16.94 20.93 17.66
C GLU A 137 -18.12 19.98 17.93
N LEU A 138 -18.18 18.87 17.22
CA LEU A 138 -19.26 17.89 17.34
C LEU A 138 -18.73 16.58 17.92
N ALA A 139 -19.47 16.05 18.89
CA ALA A 139 -19.25 14.68 19.34
C ALA A 139 -19.62 13.69 18.23
N VAL A 140 -18.92 12.59 18.15
CA VAL A 140 -19.02 11.59 17.10
C VAL A 140 -19.70 10.35 17.68
N SER A 141 -20.78 9.91 17.04
CA SER A 141 -21.45 8.67 17.38
C SER A 141 -20.68 7.45 16.83
N LYS A 142 -20.91 6.28 17.41
CA LYS A 142 -20.21 5.06 17.06
C LYS A 142 -20.36 4.68 15.58
N ASP A 143 -21.52 4.89 15.00
CA ASP A 143 -21.85 4.61 13.59
C ASP A 143 -21.04 5.45 12.58
N GLN A 144 -20.50 6.58 13.03
CA GLN A 144 -19.62 7.42 12.22
C GLN A 144 -18.16 6.96 12.24
N ILE A 145 -17.77 6.08 13.18
CA ILE A 145 -16.37 5.67 13.38
C ILE A 145 -16.07 4.49 12.48
N TYR A 146 -15.17 4.71 11.52
CA TYR A 146 -14.74 3.70 10.55
C TYR A 146 -13.77 2.68 11.14
N GLY A 147 -12.93 3.12 12.07
CA GLY A 147 -12.03 2.22 12.76
C GLY A 147 -10.94 2.92 13.52
N LYS A 148 -10.26 2.12 14.34
CA LYS A 148 -9.08 2.50 15.12
C LYS A 148 -7.81 2.32 14.29
N VAL A 149 -6.90 3.26 14.36
CA VAL A 149 -5.57 3.16 13.74
C VAL A 149 -4.76 2.07 14.43
N ILE A 150 -4.37 1.06 13.68
CA ILE A 150 -3.58 -0.06 14.16
C ILE A 150 -2.12 -0.01 13.67
N MET A 151 -1.86 0.68 12.57
CA MET A 151 -0.52 0.83 12.01
C MET A 151 -0.37 2.15 11.29
N LYS A 152 0.83 2.72 11.34
CA LYS A 152 1.25 3.89 10.58
C LYS A 152 2.44 3.52 9.71
N ILE A 153 2.39 3.86 8.43
CA ILE A 153 3.48 3.67 7.46
C ILE A 153 3.95 5.06 7.02
N PRO A 154 5.14 5.48 7.47
CA PRO A 154 5.61 6.82 7.18
C PRO A 154 5.85 7.03 5.68
N LYS A 155 5.50 8.21 5.18
CA LYS A 155 5.86 8.72 3.85
C LYS A 155 5.32 7.93 2.64
N ILE A 156 4.50 6.92 2.82
CA ILE A 156 3.95 6.12 1.72
C ILE A 156 3.04 6.96 0.81
N GLY A 157 2.42 7.99 1.37
CA GLY A 157 1.57 8.92 0.63
C GLY A 157 2.30 9.70 -0.47
N TYR A 158 3.63 9.89 -0.37
CA TYR A 158 4.40 10.50 -1.44
C TYR A 158 4.40 9.64 -2.71
N ILE A 159 4.38 8.31 -2.57
CA ILE A 159 4.28 7.39 -3.70
C ILE A 159 2.90 7.54 -4.35
N GLN A 160 1.84 7.54 -3.54
CA GLN A 160 0.48 7.75 -4.04
C GLN A 160 0.35 9.11 -4.73
N TYR A 161 0.87 10.18 -4.11
CA TYR A 161 0.86 11.52 -4.69
C TYR A 161 1.60 11.57 -6.03
N PHE A 162 2.80 10.97 -6.12
CA PHE A 162 3.56 10.87 -7.36
C PHE A 162 2.77 10.13 -8.44
N LEU A 163 2.20 8.96 -8.10
CA LEU A 163 1.41 8.17 -9.04
C LEU A 163 0.08 8.83 -9.43
N SER A 164 -0.48 9.72 -8.63
CA SER A 164 -1.69 10.46 -8.99
C SER A 164 -1.45 11.59 -10.00
N GLN A 165 -0.19 11.96 -10.24
CA GLN A 165 0.17 12.93 -11.27
C GLN A 165 0.32 12.23 -12.63
N ALA A 166 -0.08 12.91 -13.73
CA ALA A 166 0.02 12.36 -15.08
C ALA A 166 1.44 11.91 -15.45
N TYR A 167 2.46 12.69 -15.09
CA TYR A 167 3.87 12.34 -15.31
C TYR A 167 4.32 11.13 -14.47
N GLY A 168 3.74 10.93 -13.29
CA GLY A 168 4.06 9.80 -12.43
C GLY A 168 3.70 8.47 -13.07
N TRP A 169 2.51 8.36 -13.67
CA TRP A 169 2.10 7.18 -14.44
C TRP A 169 2.99 6.94 -15.65
N ILE A 170 3.29 8.01 -16.41
CA ILE A 170 4.16 7.90 -17.58
C ILE A 170 5.53 7.34 -17.17
N ILE A 171 6.15 7.91 -16.14
CA ILE A 171 7.46 7.44 -15.66
C ILE A 171 7.36 6.00 -15.13
N ALA A 172 6.36 5.68 -14.32
CA ALA A 172 6.20 4.36 -13.73
C ALA A 172 5.99 3.23 -14.76
N ILE A 173 5.43 3.54 -15.93
CA ILE A 173 5.20 2.57 -17.00
C ILE A 173 6.30 2.61 -18.05
N VAL A 174 6.65 3.80 -18.56
CA VAL A 174 7.57 3.93 -19.70
C VAL A 174 9.00 3.53 -19.32
N VAL A 175 9.48 3.94 -18.14
CA VAL A 175 10.86 3.63 -17.73
C VAL A 175 11.12 2.13 -17.61
N PRO A 176 10.30 1.31 -16.93
CA PRO A 176 10.48 -0.14 -16.91
C PRO A 176 10.34 -0.77 -18.30
N CYS A 177 9.38 -0.33 -19.12
CA CYS A 177 9.19 -0.86 -20.47
C CYS A 177 10.42 -0.62 -21.35
N VAL A 178 10.95 0.61 -21.37
CA VAL A 178 12.17 0.95 -22.10
C VAL A 178 13.36 0.13 -21.58
N GLY A 179 13.45 -0.04 -20.27
CA GLY A 179 14.51 -0.88 -19.66
C GLY A 179 14.47 -2.33 -20.13
N ILE A 180 13.28 -2.95 -20.14
CA ILE A 180 13.08 -4.33 -20.60
C ILE A 180 13.40 -4.45 -22.10
N ILE A 181 12.86 -3.56 -22.93
CA ILE A 181 13.12 -3.56 -24.38
C ILE A 181 14.61 -3.43 -24.68
N THR A 182 15.30 -2.49 -24.00
CA THR A 182 16.73 -2.27 -24.19
C THR A 182 17.53 -3.52 -23.78
N PHE A 183 17.16 -4.15 -22.67
CA PHE A 183 17.79 -5.38 -22.22
C PHE A 183 17.60 -6.52 -23.22
N ASP A 184 16.42 -6.70 -23.76
CA ASP A 184 16.12 -7.74 -24.74
C ASP A 184 16.84 -7.50 -26.07
N ILE A 185 16.91 -6.25 -26.55
CA ILE A 185 17.68 -5.89 -27.74
C ILE A 185 19.16 -6.22 -27.54
N MET A 186 19.77 -5.82 -26.42
CA MET A 186 21.17 -6.14 -26.12
C MET A 186 21.43 -7.64 -26.10
N LYS A 187 20.51 -8.43 -25.53
CA LYS A 187 20.59 -9.89 -25.50
C LYS A 187 20.51 -10.50 -26.91
N LEU A 188 19.62 -10.01 -27.76
CA LEU A 188 19.48 -10.43 -29.14
C LEU A 188 20.75 -10.14 -29.94
N VAL A 189 21.29 -8.92 -29.89
CA VAL A 189 22.53 -8.52 -30.57
C VAL A 189 23.69 -9.39 -30.14
N LYS A 190 23.83 -9.65 -28.84
CA LYS A 190 24.88 -10.52 -28.30
C LYS A 190 24.78 -11.95 -28.84
N ASN A 191 23.56 -12.50 -28.88
CA ASN A 191 23.33 -13.86 -29.41
C ASN A 191 23.61 -13.96 -30.90
N MET A 192 23.25 -12.95 -31.70
CA MET A 192 23.51 -12.88 -33.12
C MET A 192 25.04 -12.81 -33.40
N SER A 193 25.75 -11.97 -32.65
CA SER A 193 27.23 -11.85 -32.75
C SER A 193 27.94 -13.17 -32.44
N THR A 194 27.45 -13.89 -31.41
CA THR A 194 28.03 -15.19 -31.02
C THR A 194 27.76 -16.26 -32.10
N LYS A 195 26.57 -16.31 -32.69
CA LYS A 195 26.23 -17.23 -33.80
C LYS A 195 27.08 -16.94 -35.03
N LYS A 196 27.28 -15.65 -35.38
CA LYS A 196 28.11 -15.25 -36.53
C LYS A 196 29.57 -15.69 -36.35
N LYS A 197 30.13 -15.53 -35.14
CA LYS A 197 31.50 -16.00 -34.81
C LYS A 197 31.65 -17.52 -34.89
N LYS A 198 30.64 -18.28 -34.47
CA LYS A 198 30.63 -19.75 -34.55
C LYS A 198 30.63 -20.23 -36.01
N ARG A 199 29.77 -19.66 -36.84
CA ARG A 199 29.66 -20.00 -38.26
C ARG A 199 30.96 -19.77 -39.02
N TYR A 200 31.63 -18.63 -38.77
CA TYR A 200 32.93 -18.32 -39.40
C TYR A 200 34.06 -19.25 -38.97
N ARG A 201 33.95 -19.88 -37.81
CA ARG A 201 34.94 -20.85 -37.31
C ARG A 201 34.73 -22.25 -37.87
N ASP A 202 33.46 -22.59 -38.17
CA ASP A 202 33.09 -23.91 -38.70
C ASP A 202 33.28 -23.99 -40.24
N GLU A 203 33.48 -22.85 -40.93
CA GLU A 203 33.75 -22.71 -42.36
C GLU A 203 35.25 -22.64 -42.69
N LYS A 204 36.15 -22.66 -41.72
CA LYS A 204 37.62 -22.75 -41.85
C LYS A 204 38.16 -24.12 -41.44
#